data_70d73860ed9f226bc0a5fc003f2a0d02
#
_entry.id   70d73860ed9f226bc0a5fc003f2a0d02
#
_cell.length_a   1.000
_cell.length_b   1.000
_cell.length_c   1.000
_cell.angle_alpha   90.00
_cell.angle_beta   90.00
_cell.angle_gamma   90.00
#
_symmetry.space_group_name_H-M   'P 1'
#
loop_
_entity.id
_entity.type
_entity.pdbx_description
1 polymer ?
#
loop_
_entity_poly.entity_id
_entity_poly.type
_entity_poly.pdbx_seq_one_letter_code
_entity_poly.pdbx_strand_id
1 'polypeptide(L)'
;MEFQAVVMAVGGGSRMTDLTSSIPKPLLPVGNKPLIWYPLNLLERVGFEEVIVVTTRDVQKALSAEFKMKMKLDIVCIPDEADKGTADSLRHIYPKLKTDVLVLSCDLITDVALHEVVDLFRAHDASLAMLMRKGQDSLESVPGQKGKKKAVEQRDFIGVDSTGKRLLFMANEADLDEELVIKGSILQKHPRIRFHTGLVDAHLYCMKKYVVDFLMENESITSIRSELIPYLVRKQFSSTSSQQGQEEKEEDLKKKELKSLDIYSFIKEGNTLPFAPYDTCWNACRGDRWEDLSRSQARCYVHIMKEGLCCRVSTLGLYIEANRQVPKLLPLLCPEESLVHLSAQIVSKHLVGVDCLIGQDTQVGEKSSIKHSVIGSSCTIGDRVTINNCLLMNSVTVEEGSNIQGCVICNNAVIEKGADIKDCLIGNGQRIEAKAKRVNEVIVGNDQLMEI
;
A
#
# COMPACT_ATOMS: atom_id res chain seq x y z
N MET A 1 14.44 -18.66 -7.61
CA MET A 1 14.17 -17.64 -6.58
C MET A 1 13.39 -18.27 -5.45
N GLU A 2 13.67 -17.89 -4.23
CA GLU A 2 12.97 -18.39 -3.03
C GLU A 2 11.55 -17.80 -2.91
N PHE A 3 11.35 -16.57 -3.40
CA PHE A 3 10.07 -15.88 -3.38
C PHE A 3 9.52 -15.61 -4.78
N GLN A 4 8.22 -15.75 -4.91
CA GLN A 4 7.47 -15.17 -6.03
C GLN A 4 6.86 -13.84 -5.58
N ALA A 5 7.15 -12.78 -6.33
CA ALA A 5 6.61 -11.45 -6.02
C ALA A 5 5.21 -11.27 -6.66
N VAL A 6 4.29 -10.72 -5.90
CA VAL A 6 2.91 -10.45 -6.31
C VAL A 6 2.57 -9.00 -5.99
N VAL A 7 2.14 -8.24 -6.99
CA VAL A 7 1.64 -6.88 -6.81
C VAL A 7 0.12 -6.87 -6.96
N MET A 8 -0.57 -6.48 -5.89
CA MET A 8 -2.03 -6.39 -5.85
C MET A 8 -2.51 -5.03 -6.35
N ALA A 9 -3.16 -5.00 -7.49
CA ALA A 9 -3.64 -3.79 -8.17
C ALA A 9 -5.15 -3.84 -8.47
N VAL A 10 -5.94 -4.45 -7.57
CA VAL A 10 -7.38 -4.69 -7.75
C VAL A 10 -8.27 -3.71 -6.98
N GLY A 11 -7.73 -2.91 -6.05
CA GLY A 11 -8.52 -1.98 -5.26
C GLY A 11 -9.04 -0.79 -6.05
N GLY A 12 -10.35 -0.56 -6.09
CA GLY A 12 -11.00 0.51 -6.84
C GLY A 12 -10.73 1.94 -6.31
N GLY A 13 -10.15 2.09 -5.11
CA GLY A 13 -9.85 3.42 -4.55
C GLY A 13 -11.07 4.17 -4.01
N SER A 14 -12.03 3.49 -3.42
CA SER A 14 -13.28 4.04 -2.87
C SER A 14 -13.15 5.25 -1.92
N ARG A 15 -11.95 5.45 -1.34
CA ARG A 15 -11.65 6.61 -0.49
C ARG A 15 -11.13 7.83 -1.26
N MET A 16 -11.03 7.74 -2.58
CA MET A 16 -10.52 8.79 -3.48
C MET A 16 -11.36 8.86 -4.76
N THR A 17 -12.67 8.68 -4.65
CA THR A 17 -13.60 8.64 -5.78
C THR A 17 -13.47 9.86 -6.68
N ASP A 18 -13.21 11.04 -6.12
CA ASP A 18 -12.98 12.28 -6.88
C ASP A 18 -11.84 12.17 -7.92
N LEU A 19 -10.86 11.30 -7.68
CA LEU A 19 -9.74 11.03 -8.58
C LEU A 19 -9.92 9.72 -9.36
N THR A 20 -10.40 8.68 -8.67
CA THR A 20 -10.44 7.31 -9.21
C THR A 20 -11.62 7.04 -10.12
N SER A 21 -12.61 7.92 -10.16
CA SER A 21 -13.71 7.89 -11.14
C SER A 21 -13.23 8.02 -12.60
N SER A 22 -12.15 8.75 -12.83
CA SER A 22 -11.60 8.99 -14.18
C SER A 22 -10.35 8.15 -14.47
N ILE A 23 -9.56 7.81 -13.45
CA ILE A 23 -8.30 7.09 -13.60
C ILE A 23 -8.26 5.96 -12.57
N PRO A 24 -8.07 4.69 -12.98
CA PRO A 24 -7.88 3.60 -12.04
C PRO A 24 -6.76 3.89 -11.04
N LYS A 25 -6.96 3.56 -9.76
CA LYS A 25 -6.01 3.84 -8.69
C LYS A 25 -4.55 3.46 -9.01
N PRO A 26 -4.24 2.27 -9.57
CA PRO A 26 -2.87 1.91 -9.90
C PRO A 26 -2.19 2.82 -10.92
N LEU A 27 -2.98 3.52 -11.73
CA LEU A 27 -2.50 4.41 -12.79
C LEU A 27 -2.48 5.89 -12.38
N LEU A 28 -2.93 6.24 -11.17
CA LEU A 28 -2.87 7.63 -10.68
C LEU A 28 -1.43 8.14 -10.75
N PRO A 29 -1.20 9.32 -11.33
CA PRO A 29 0.13 9.87 -11.45
C PRO A 29 0.63 10.39 -10.10
N VAL A 30 1.73 9.84 -9.63
CA VAL A 30 2.48 10.35 -8.48
C VAL A 30 3.88 10.68 -8.97
N GLY A 31 4.28 11.96 -8.89
CA GLY A 31 5.55 12.40 -9.45
C GLY A 31 5.74 12.06 -10.93
N ASN A 32 4.67 12.17 -11.72
CA ASN A 32 4.63 11.85 -13.16
C ASN A 32 4.89 10.37 -13.52
N LYS A 33 4.86 9.47 -12.51
CA LYS A 33 4.88 8.02 -12.70
C LYS A 33 3.54 7.42 -12.25
N PRO A 34 3.02 6.39 -12.90
CA PRO A 34 1.83 5.70 -12.39
C PRO A 34 2.14 5.07 -11.03
N LEU A 35 1.19 5.10 -10.12
CA LEU A 35 1.36 4.65 -8.74
C LEU A 35 1.93 3.23 -8.62
N ILE A 36 1.49 2.32 -9.47
CA ILE A 36 1.99 0.93 -9.52
C ILE A 36 3.48 0.83 -9.88
N TRP A 37 4.06 1.86 -10.49
CA TRP A 37 5.47 1.88 -10.84
C TRP A 37 6.38 1.77 -9.61
N TYR A 38 5.98 2.34 -8.47
CA TYR A 38 6.82 2.35 -7.25
C TYR A 38 7.09 0.96 -6.68
N PRO A 39 6.08 0.10 -6.40
CA PRO A 39 6.35 -1.26 -5.94
C PRO A 39 7.05 -2.11 -7.01
N LEU A 40 6.76 -1.89 -8.29
CA LEU A 40 7.46 -2.60 -9.37
C LEU A 40 8.93 -2.18 -9.46
N ASN A 41 9.24 -0.88 -9.35
CA ASN A 41 10.63 -0.39 -9.31
C ASN A 41 11.39 -0.92 -8.09
N LEU A 42 10.74 -1.00 -6.92
CA LEU A 42 11.33 -1.61 -5.74
C LEU A 42 11.76 -3.06 -6.00
N LEU A 43 10.90 -3.86 -6.63
CA LEU A 43 11.17 -5.25 -6.96
C LEU A 43 12.27 -5.38 -8.03
N GLU A 44 12.25 -4.54 -9.06
CA GLU A 44 13.27 -4.53 -10.11
C GLU A 44 14.66 -4.19 -9.55
N ARG A 45 14.76 -3.21 -8.66
CA ARG A 45 16.02 -2.79 -8.01
C ARG A 45 16.60 -3.88 -7.12
N VAL A 46 15.78 -4.72 -6.52
CA VAL A 46 16.21 -5.87 -5.70
C VAL A 46 16.60 -7.08 -6.57
N GLY A 47 16.26 -7.07 -7.87
CA GLY A 47 16.69 -8.08 -8.83
C GLY A 47 15.64 -9.16 -9.11
N PHE A 48 14.36 -8.89 -8.90
CA PHE A 48 13.32 -9.80 -9.38
C PHE A 48 13.27 -9.77 -10.91
N GLU A 49 13.29 -10.96 -11.53
CA GLU A 49 13.21 -11.12 -12.98
C GLU A 49 11.77 -11.22 -13.48
N GLU A 50 10.86 -11.71 -12.64
CA GLU A 50 9.46 -11.90 -12.95
C GLU A 50 8.59 -11.50 -11.75
N VAL A 51 7.47 -10.82 -12.03
CA VAL A 51 6.50 -10.38 -11.03
C VAL A 51 5.08 -10.65 -11.53
N ILE A 52 4.23 -11.21 -10.68
CA ILE A 52 2.81 -11.42 -10.96
C ILE A 52 2.06 -10.14 -10.57
N VAL A 53 1.37 -9.53 -11.52
CA VAL A 53 0.53 -8.35 -11.27
C VAL A 53 -0.93 -8.74 -11.37
N VAL A 54 -1.65 -8.65 -10.26
CA VAL A 54 -3.09 -8.96 -10.21
C VAL A 54 -3.88 -7.67 -10.34
N THR A 55 -4.70 -7.54 -11.39
CA THR A 55 -5.30 -6.27 -11.75
C THR A 55 -6.66 -6.41 -12.45
N THR A 56 -7.28 -5.29 -12.81
CA THR A 56 -8.48 -5.19 -13.65
C THR A 56 -8.11 -5.05 -15.13
N ARG A 57 -9.08 -5.25 -16.03
CA ARG A 57 -8.85 -5.19 -17.49
C ARG A 57 -8.33 -3.85 -17.98
N ASP A 58 -8.81 -2.75 -17.42
CA ASP A 58 -8.42 -1.41 -17.85
C ASP A 58 -6.97 -1.10 -17.50
N VAL A 59 -6.54 -1.49 -16.30
CA VAL A 59 -5.14 -1.36 -15.88
C VAL A 59 -4.24 -2.29 -16.71
N GLN A 60 -4.69 -3.50 -17.04
CA GLN A 60 -3.95 -4.42 -17.90
C GLN A 60 -3.64 -3.80 -19.26
N LYS A 61 -4.65 -3.18 -19.92
CA LYS A 61 -4.46 -2.53 -21.21
C LYS A 61 -3.40 -1.43 -21.14
N ALA A 62 -3.47 -0.58 -20.11
CA ALA A 62 -2.52 0.51 -19.91
C ALA A 62 -1.10 0.00 -19.66
N LEU A 63 -0.94 -1.01 -18.80
CA LEU A 63 0.37 -1.60 -18.50
C LEU A 63 1.00 -2.28 -19.72
N SER A 64 0.19 -2.91 -20.57
CA SER A 64 0.67 -3.59 -21.78
C SER A 64 1.09 -2.61 -22.88
N ALA A 65 0.50 -1.41 -22.94
CA ALA A 65 0.75 -0.46 -24.02
C ALA A 65 1.97 0.44 -23.79
N GLU A 66 2.17 0.94 -22.58
CA GLU A 66 3.12 2.04 -22.33
C GLU A 66 4.19 1.72 -21.28
N PHE A 67 4.04 0.60 -20.54
CA PHE A 67 4.85 0.35 -19.37
C PHE A 67 6.09 -0.49 -19.70
N LYS A 68 7.27 0.13 -19.72
CA LYS A 68 8.54 -0.55 -19.98
C LYS A 68 9.31 -0.77 -18.68
N MET A 69 9.40 -2.02 -18.25
CA MET A 69 10.27 -2.48 -17.17
C MET A 69 11.28 -3.48 -17.73
N LYS A 70 12.41 -3.63 -17.08
CA LYS A 70 13.42 -4.65 -17.44
C LYS A 70 12.97 -6.05 -17.02
N MET A 71 12.18 -6.13 -15.93
CA MET A 71 11.61 -7.38 -15.45
C MET A 71 10.36 -7.77 -16.24
N LYS A 72 10.08 -9.07 -16.30
CA LYS A 72 8.88 -9.62 -16.93
C LYS A 72 7.66 -9.45 -16.01
N LEU A 73 6.59 -8.86 -16.54
CA LEU A 73 5.32 -8.71 -15.85
C LEU A 73 4.35 -9.82 -16.33
N ASP A 74 3.96 -10.71 -15.41
CA ASP A 74 2.88 -11.68 -15.63
C ASP A 74 1.57 -11.05 -15.13
N ILE A 75 0.82 -10.42 -16.04
CA ILE A 75 -0.39 -9.68 -15.70
C ILE A 75 -1.58 -10.63 -15.70
N VAL A 76 -2.23 -10.76 -14.54
CA VAL A 76 -3.44 -11.58 -14.36
C VAL A 76 -4.62 -10.68 -14.09
N CYS A 77 -5.63 -10.76 -14.95
CA CYS A 77 -6.89 -10.06 -14.78
C CYS A 77 -7.87 -10.84 -13.91
N ILE A 78 -8.44 -10.15 -12.94
CA ILE A 78 -9.61 -10.66 -12.21
C ILE A 78 -10.88 -10.16 -12.92
N PRO A 79 -11.93 -11.00 -13.04
CA PRO A 79 -13.21 -10.57 -13.57
C PRO A 79 -13.82 -9.45 -12.74
N ASP A 80 -14.36 -8.43 -13.42
CA ASP A 80 -14.91 -7.22 -12.80
C ASP A 80 -16.21 -7.45 -12.00
N GLU A 81 -16.83 -8.62 -12.15
CA GLU A 81 -18.17 -8.95 -11.61
C GLU A 81 -18.17 -9.31 -10.12
N ALA A 82 -17.02 -9.41 -9.49
CA ALA A 82 -16.93 -9.79 -8.08
C ALA A 82 -16.18 -8.72 -7.29
N ASP A 83 -16.80 -8.25 -6.23
CA ASP A 83 -16.17 -7.44 -5.17
C ASP A 83 -15.18 -8.34 -4.39
N LYS A 84 -14.11 -8.75 -5.07
CA LYS A 84 -13.12 -9.71 -4.57
C LYS A 84 -12.09 -9.01 -3.70
N GLY A 85 -11.93 -9.54 -2.51
CA GLY A 85 -10.91 -9.08 -1.57
C GLY A 85 -9.48 -9.47 -1.98
N THR A 86 -8.52 -9.05 -1.18
CA THR A 86 -7.10 -9.33 -1.44
C THR A 86 -6.73 -10.80 -1.28
N ALA A 87 -7.43 -11.53 -0.39
CA ALA A 87 -7.26 -12.98 -0.24
C ALA A 87 -7.83 -13.75 -1.44
N ASP A 88 -8.99 -13.31 -1.96
CA ASP A 88 -9.58 -13.89 -3.18
C ASP A 88 -8.67 -13.71 -4.40
N SER A 89 -7.99 -12.58 -4.45
CA SER A 89 -7.00 -12.29 -5.48
C SER A 89 -5.83 -13.28 -5.45
N LEU A 90 -5.35 -13.65 -4.25
CA LEU A 90 -4.32 -14.69 -4.10
C LEU A 90 -4.84 -16.07 -4.52
N ARG A 91 -6.08 -16.43 -4.18
CA ARG A 91 -6.71 -17.68 -4.64
C ARG A 91 -6.76 -17.76 -6.15
N HIS A 92 -7.11 -16.65 -6.80
CA HIS A 92 -7.21 -16.62 -8.27
C HIS A 92 -5.88 -16.95 -8.97
N ILE A 93 -4.76 -16.51 -8.40
CA ILE A 93 -3.42 -16.76 -8.95
C ILE A 93 -2.74 -18.00 -8.36
N TYR A 94 -3.40 -18.73 -7.47
CA TYR A 94 -2.84 -19.90 -6.78
C TYR A 94 -2.13 -20.92 -7.69
N PRO A 95 -2.67 -21.29 -8.88
CA PRO A 95 -2.00 -22.23 -9.77
C PRO A 95 -0.61 -21.78 -10.23
N LYS A 96 -0.32 -20.48 -10.17
CA LYS A 96 0.97 -19.90 -10.53
C LYS A 96 1.94 -19.85 -9.35
N LEU A 97 1.45 -19.94 -8.11
CA LEU A 97 2.25 -19.82 -6.89
C LEU A 97 2.85 -21.17 -6.50
N LYS A 98 4.18 -21.28 -6.57
CA LYS A 98 4.93 -22.52 -6.29
C LYS A 98 5.85 -22.41 -5.06
N THR A 99 6.22 -21.20 -4.70
CA THR A 99 7.18 -20.90 -3.62
C THR A 99 6.56 -19.97 -2.58
N ASP A 100 7.34 -19.60 -1.56
CA ASP A 100 6.95 -18.54 -0.65
C ASP A 100 6.66 -17.25 -1.43
N VAL A 101 5.74 -16.43 -0.94
CA VAL A 101 5.24 -15.26 -1.66
C VAL A 101 5.61 -13.95 -0.96
N LEU A 102 5.98 -12.96 -1.77
CA LEU A 102 6.14 -11.58 -1.37
C LEU A 102 5.02 -10.76 -1.98
N VAL A 103 4.07 -10.32 -1.18
CA VAL A 103 2.88 -9.58 -1.63
C VAL A 103 3.06 -8.09 -1.33
N LEU A 104 2.84 -7.25 -2.33
CA LEU A 104 2.86 -5.79 -2.21
C LEU A 104 1.55 -5.21 -2.74
N SER A 105 1.10 -4.12 -2.11
CA SER A 105 0.01 -3.31 -2.66
C SER A 105 0.52 -2.36 -3.73
N CYS A 106 -0.27 -2.11 -4.78
CA CYS A 106 0.07 -1.16 -5.84
C CYS A 106 0.23 0.29 -5.36
N ASP A 107 -0.31 0.61 -4.18
CA ASP A 107 -0.32 1.96 -3.61
C ASP A 107 0.83 2.23 -2.62
N LEU A 108 1.78 1.33 -2.53
CA LEU A 108 2.94 1.45 -1.66
C LEU A 108 4.06 2.27 -2.34
N ILE A 109 4.50 3.32 -1.68
CA ILE A 109 5.71 4.08 -2.03
C ILE A 109 6.67 3.98 -0.86
N THR A 110 7.83 3.36 -1.07
CA THR A 110 8.82 3.15 0.00
C THR A 110 10.24 3.07 -0.54
N ASP A 111 11.17 3.52 0.28
CA ASP A 111 12.62 3.35 0.10
C ASP A 111 13.18 2.24 1.00
N VAL A 112 12.30 1.43 1.63
CA VAL A 112 12.72 0.34 2.53
C VAL A 112 13.72 -0.60 1.84
N ALA A 113 14.75 -0.97 2.57
CA ALA A 113 15.65 -2.04 2.17
C ALA A 113 14.92 -3.39 2.35
N LEU A 114 14.41 -3.94 1.24
CA LEU A 114 13.52 -5.13 1.27
C LEU A 114 14.15 -6.33 1.97
N HIS A 115 15.51 -6.43 1.95
CA HIS A 115 16.24 -7.49 2.65
C HIS A 115 15.98 -7.49 4.17
N GLU A 116 15.70 -6.34 4.80
CA GLU A 116 15.44 -6.30 6.24
C GLU A 116 14.17 -7.08 6.63
N VAL A 117 13.14 -7.03 5.78
CA VAL A 117 11.91 -7.79 5.97
C VAL A 117 12.12 -9.27 5.63
N VAL A 118 12.83 -9.55 4.54
CA VAL A 118 13.12 -10.91 4.07
C VAL A 118 14.04 -11.64 5.04
N ASP A 119 15.07 -10.98 5.56
CA ASP A 119 16.00 -11.58 6.53
C ASP A 119 15.30 -11.85 7.88
N LEU A 120 14.39 -10.97 8.29
CA LEU A 120 13.53 -11.23 9.46
C LEU A 120 12.66 -12.48 9.25
N PHE A 121 12.08 -12.63 8.07
CA PHE A 121 11.28 -13.79 7.70
C PHE A 121 12.11 -15.08 7.74
N ARG A 122 13.31 -15.07 7.16
CA ARG A 122 14.22 -16.22 7.10
C ARG A 122 14.79 -16.58 8.47
N ALA A 123 15.30 -15.58 9.21
CA ALA A 123 15.99 -15.81 10.49
C ALA A 123 15.08 -16.47 11.53
N HIS A 124 13.80 -16.28 11.44
CA HIS A 124 12.83 -16.81 12.40
C HIS A 124 11.93 -17.90 11.81
N ASP A 125 12.19 -18.35 10.59
CA ASP A 125 11.31 -19.27 9.85
C ASP A 125 9.83 -18.85 10.00
N ALA A 126 9.56 -17.58 9.71
CA ALA A 126 8.26 -16.97 9.95
C ALA A 126 7.20 -17.48 8.97
N SER A 127 5.98 -17.67 9.45
CA SER A 127 4.81 -17.92 8.62
C SER A 127 4.42 -16.65 7.84
N LEU A 128 4.58 -15.52 8.54
CA LEU A 128 4.29 -14.18 8.05
C LEU A 128 5.33 -13.20 8.60
N ALA A 129 5.88 -12.36 7.72
CA ALA A 129 6.57 -11.13 8.12
C ALA A 129 5.96 -9.95 7.36
N MET A 130 5.73 -8.84 8.06
CA MET A 130 5.08 -7.67 7.50
C MET A 130 5.86 -6.38 7.78
N LEU A 131 5.68 -5.39 6.90
CA LEU A 131 6.24 -4.06 7.07
C LEU A 131 5.21 -3.13 7.70
N MET A 132 5.61 -2.44 8.75
CA MET A 132 4.85 -1.36 9.35
C MET A 132 5.68 -0.09 9.48
N ARG A 133 5.02 1.06 9.50
CA ARG A 133 5.63 2.36 9.78
C ARG A 133 4.87 3.10 10.87
N LYS A 134 5.50 4.09 11.47
CA LYS A 134 4.77 5.05 12.31
C LYS A 134 3.84 5.89 11.44
N GLY A 135 2.59 6.00 11.84
CA GLY A 135 1.65 6.91 11.22
C GLY A 135 2.18 8.34 11.24
N GLN A 136 2.12 9.02 10.12
CA GLN A 136 2.25 10.47 10.08
C GLN A 136 0.85 11.05 10.23
N ASP A 137 0.63 11.84 11.25
CA ASP A 137 -0.57 12.65 11.30
C ASP A 137 -0.50 13.61 10.11
N SER A 138 -1.37 13.40 9.13
CA SER A 138 -1.49 14.31 7.99
C SER A 138 -1.98 15.66 8.53
N LEU A 139 -1.03 16.57 8.79
CA LEU A 139 -1.27 17.85 9.42
C LEU A 139 -1.96 18.87 8.52
N GLU A 140 -2.03 18.59 7.20
CA GLU A 140 -2.52 19.57 6.25
C GLU A 140 -3.97 19.34 5.84
N SER A 141 -4.67 20.45 5.65
CA SER A 141 -6.05 20.45 5.15
C SER A 141 -6.10 19.96 3.72
N VAL A 142 -6.90 18.93 3.50
CA VAL A 142 -7.21 18.43 2.15
C VAL A 142 -8.01 19.50 1.39
N PRO A 143 -7.68 19.79 0.12
CA PRO A 143 -8.45 20.69 -0.72
C PRO A 143 -9.94 20.31 -0.74
N GLY A 144 -10.83 21.30 -0.63
CA GLY A 144 -12.27 21.08 -0.58
C GLY A 144 -12.83 20.55 0.74
N GLN A 145 -11.99 20.28 1.75
CA GLN A 145 -12.41 19.71 3.03
C GLN A 145 -12.03 20.56 4.26
N LYS A 146 -11.55 21.79 4.08
CA LYS A 146 -11.26 22.68 5.21
C LYS A 146 -12.53 22.93 6.03
N GLY A 147 -12.48 22.60 7.32
CA GLY A 147 -13.60 22.77 8.24
C GLY A 147 -14.52 21.56 8.39
N LYS A 148 -14.41 20.52 7.59
CA LYS A 148 -15.08 19.25 7.85
C LYS A 148 -14.32 18.49 8.94
N LYS A 149 -15.03 17.88 9.89
CA LYS A 149 -14.40 17.01 10.89
C LYS A 149 -13.68 15.89 10.13
N LYS A 150 -12.37 15.72 10.40
CA LYS A 150 -11.63 14.54 9.88
C LYS A 150 -12.40 13.29 10.28
N ALA A 151 -12.68 12.44 9.31
CA ALA A 151 -13.12 11.09 9.62
C ALA A 151 -12.06 10.47 10.54
N VAL A 152 -12.49 9.92 11.66
CA VAL A 152 -11.59 9.25 12.61
C VAL A 152 -10.98 8.08 11.86
N GLU A 153 -9.69 8.17 11.54
CA GLU A 153 -8.97 7.04 10.97
C GLU A 153 -8.98 5.93 12.02
N GLN A 154 -9.57 4.79 11.68
CA GLN A 154 -9.56 3.62 12.53
C GLN A 154 -8.11 3.20 12.79
N ARG A 155 -7.75 3.11 14.05
CA ARG A 155 -6.40 2.77 14.49
C ARG A 155 -6.30 1.27 14.71
N ASP A 156 -5.13 0.72 14.38
CA ASP A 156 -4.81 -0.66 14.73
C ASP A 156 -4.05 -0.68 16.06
N PHE A 157 -4.44 -1.59 16.94
CA PHE A 157 -3.70 -1.93 18.15
C PHE A 157 -2.73 -3.06 17.84
N ILE A 158 -1.45 -2.76 17.90
CA ILE A 158 -0.38 -3.68 17.55
C ILE A 158 0.43 -4.00 18.79
N GLY A 159 0.42 -5.25 19.23
CA GLY A 159 1.24 -5.75 20.32
C GLY A 159 2.49 -6.48 19.80
N VAL A 160 3.67 -6.04 20.23
CA VAL A 160 4.94 -6.67 19.87
C VAL A 160 5.69 -7.10 21.14
N ASP A 161 6.62 -8.04 20.98
CA ASP A 161 7.46 -8.52 22.06
C ASP A 161 8.48 -7.46 22.54
N SER A 162 9.28 -7.81 23.51
CA SER A 162 10.33 -6.94 24.06
C SER A 162 11.39 -6.53 23.03
N THR A 163 11.60 -7.34 21.97
CA THR A 163 12.54 -7.06 20.87
C THR A 163 11.95 -6.11 19.85
N GLY A 164 10.60 -5.96 19.82
CA GLY A 164 9.87 -5.16 18.85
C GLY A 164 9.77 -5.81 17.47
N LYS A 165 10.01 -7.12 17.37
CA LYS A 165 10.03 -7.86 16.10
C LYS A 165 8.91 -8.89 15.98
N ARG A 166 8.58 -9.62 17.07
CA ARG A 166 7.53 -10.62 17.03
C ARG A 166 6.16 -9.99 17.23
N LEU A 167 5.23 -10.23 16.31
CA LEU A 167 3.87 -9.73 16.35
C LEU A 167 3.04 -10.65 17.24
N LEU A 168 2.59 -10.15 18.40
CA LEU A 168 1.87 -10.91 19.42
C LEU A 168 0.38 -10.65 19.42
N PHE A 169 -0.03 -9.45 19.01
CA PHE A 169 -1.41 -9.00 19.02
C PHE A 169 -1.66 -8.04 17.86
N MET A 170 -2.81 -8.19 17.23
CA MET A 170 -3.30 -7.25 16.22
C MET A 170 -4.82 -7.22 16.24
N ALA A 171 -5.40 -6.04 16.42
CA ALA A 171 -6.83 -5.80 16.34
C ALA A 171 -7.10 -4.38 15.82
N ASN A 172 -8.20 -4.21 15.10
CA ASN A 172 -8.67 -2.89 14.71
C ASN A 172 -9.48 -2.26 15.85
N GLU A 173 -9.40 -0.95 16.01
CA GLU A 173 -10.16 -0.20 17.02
C GLU A 173 -11.68 -0.43 16.92
N ALA A 174 -12.19 -0.59 15.69
CA ALA A 174 -13.60 -0.87 15.44
C ALA A 174 -14.06 -2.26 15.91
N ASP A 175 -13.12 -3.21 16.04
CA ASP A 175 -13.41 -4.58 16.46
C ASP A 175 -13.26 -4.78 17.98
N LEU A 176 -12.91 -3.72 18.70
CA LEU A 176 -12.71 -3.77 20.16
C LEU A 176 -13.93 -3.17 20.87
N ASP A 177 -14.66 -4.01 21.60
CA ASP A 177 -15.76 -3.62 22.50
C ASP A 177 -15.19 -3.02 23.79
N GLU A 178 -14.67 -1.79 23.76
CA GLU A 178 -14.13 -1.02 24.91
C GLU A 178 -13.00 -1.72 25.72
N GLU A 179 -12.77 -3.04 25.55
CA GLU A 179 -11.78 -3.81 26.27
C GLU A 179 -10.79 -4.51 25.35
N LEU A 180 -9.51 -4.45 25.73
CA LEU A 180 -8.43 -5.17 25.06
C LEU A 180 -8.20 -6.51 25.75
N VAL A 181 -8.71 -7.60 25.18
CA VAL A 181 -8.58 -8.94 25.74
C VAL A 181 -7.32 -9.63 25.21
N ILE A 182 -6.38 -9.94 26.13
CA ILE A 182 -5.15 -10.67 25.81
C ILE A 182 -5.21 -12.06 26.43
N LYS A 183 -4.91 -13.08 25.62
CA LYS A 183 -4.86 -14.47 26.13
C LYS A 183 -3.73 -14.63 27.16
N GLY A 184 -4.03 -15.27 28.29
CA GLY A 184 -3.04 -15.55 29.35
C GLY A 184 -1.81 -16.32 28.84
N SER A 185 -1.97 -17.21 27.85
CA SER A 185 -0.87 -17.95 27.22
C SER A 185 0.16 -17.03 26.51
N ILE A 186 -0.25 -15.85 26.03
CA ILE A 186 0.66 -14.86 25.46
C ILE A 186 1.50 -14.22 26.56
N LEU A 187 0.85 -13.80 27.66
CA LEU A 187 1.53 -13.15 28.81
C LEU A 187 2.51 -14.10 29.53
N GLN A 188 2.19 -15.38 29.57
CA GLN A 188 3.11 -16.40 30.16
C GLN A 188 4.40 -16.54 29.34
N LYS A 189 4.28 -16.57 28.00
CA LYS A 189 5.44 -16.71 27.10
C LYS A 189 6.16 -15.38 26.86
N HIS A 190 5.43 -14.28 26.82
CA HIS A 190 5.92 -12.93 26.56
C HIS A 190 5.47 -11.97 27.65
N PRO A 191 6.14 -11.94 28.83
CA PRO A 191 5.71 -11.11 29.96
C PRO A 191 5.85 -9.60 29.71
N ARG A 192 6.57 -9.21 28.67
CA ARG A 192 6.75 -7.80 28.28
C ARG A 192 6.22 -7.60 26.86
N ILE A 193 5.03 -7.05 26.74
CA ILE A 193 4.40 -6.68 25.48
C ILE A 193 4.43 -5.15 25.36
N ARG A 194 4.80 -4.65 24.19
CA ARG A 194 4.69 -3.24 23.85
C ARG A 194 3.53 -3.03 22.90
N PHE A 195 2.60 -2.17 23.28
CA PHE A 195 1.48 -1.80 22.43
C PHE A 195 1.75 -0.51 21.69
N HIS A 196 1.40 -0.50 20.43
CA HIS A 196 1.49 0.63 19.53
C HIS A 196 0.10 0.90 18.93
N THR A 197 -0.36 2.14 19.01
CA THR A 197 -1.63 2.60 18.44
C THR A 197 -1.43 3.49 17.21
N GLY A 198 -0.20 3.87 16.92
CA GLY A 198 0.17 4.74 15.81
C GLY A 198 0.99 4.04 14.72
N LEU A 199 0.96 2.70 14.63
CA LEU A 199 1.56 1.98 13.52
C LEU A 199 0.55 1.81 12.40
N VAL A 200 1.02 1.99 11.17
CA VAL A 200 0.26 1.80 9.94
C VAL A 200 0.86 0.67 9.12
N ASP A 201 0.02 -0.24 8.67
CA ASP A 201 0.41 -1.33 7.79
C ASP A 201 0.78 -0.82 6.40
N ALA A 202 1.96 -1.18 5.93
CA ALA A 202 2.47 -0.81 4.61
C ALA A 202 1.93 -1.70 3.47
N HIS A 203 1.19 -2.77 3.81
CA HIS A 203 0.73 -3.79 2.87
C HIS A 203 1.87 -4.40 2.04
N LEU A 204 2.95 -4.73 2.72
CA LEU A 204 4.05 -5.53 2.24
C LEU A 204 4.19 -6.74 3.16
N TYR A 205 4.02 -7.93 2.60
CA TYR A 205 3.95 -9.17 3.34
C TYR A 205 4.82 -10.25 2.72
N CYS A 206 5.70 -10.87 3.51
CA CYS A 206 6.35 -12.14 3.18
C CYS A 206 5.52 -13.27 3.82
N MET A 207 5.08 -14.23 3.05
CA MET A 207 4.24 -15.36 3.54
C MET A 207 4.79 -16.70 3.05
N LYS A 208 4.76 -17.70 3.91
CA LYS A 208 5.03 -19.09 3.54
C LYS A 208 3.98 -19.62 2.56
N LYS A 209 4.40 -20.52 1.67
CA LYS A 209 3.51 -21.14 0.67
C LYS A 209 2.31 -21.81 1.33
N TYR A 210 2.49 -22.52 2.45
CA TYR A 210 1.40 -23.20 3.15
C TYR A 210 0.31 -22.25 3.70
N VAL A 211 0.63 -20.95 3.91
CA VAL A 211 -0.38 -19.94 4.27
C VAL A 211 -1.31 -19.68 3.08
N VAL A 212 -0.75 -19.69 1.87
CA VAL A 212 -1.56 -19.57 0.65
C VAL A 212 -2.36 -20.85 0.39
N ASP A 213 -1.78 -22.03 0.69
CA ASP A 213 -2.48 -23.31 0.61
C ASP A 213 -3.68 -23.35 1.58
N PHE A 214 -3.48 -22.84 2.80
CA PHE A 214 -4.56 -22.66 3.78
C PHE A 214 -5.67 -21.73 3.27
N LEU A 215 -5.32 -20.65 2.57
CA LEU A 215 -6.31 -19.75 1.99
C LEU A 215 -7.16 -20.41 0.92
N MET A 216 -6.63 -21.38 0.17
CA MET A 216 -7.40 -22.13 -0.85
C MET A 216 -8.56 -22.92 -0.23
N GLU A 217 -8.33 -23.49 0.95
CA GLU A 217 -9.34 -24.31 1.64
C GLU A 217 -10.31 -23.43 2.48
N ASN A 218 -9.96 -22.15 2.75
CA ASN A 218 -10.74 -21.24 3.58
C ASN A 218 -11.29 -20.08 2.77
N GLU A 219 -12.39 -20.28 2.06
CA GLU A 219 -13.04 -19.25 1.25
C GLU A 219 -13.65 -18.10 2.07
N SER A 220 -13.89 -18.33 3.37
CA SER A 220 -14.46 -17.30 4.27
C SER A 220 -13.53 -16.12 4.54
N ILE A 221 -12.21 -16.28 4.32
CA ILE A 221 -11.24 -15.21 4.49
C ILE A 221 -11.12 -14.43 3.18
N THR A 222 -11.66 -13.24 3.11
CA THR A 222 -11.65 -12.39 1.90
C THR A 222 -10.51 -11.39 1.89
N SER A 223 -10.05 -10.94 3.07
CA SER A 223 -9.03 -9.91 3.23
C SER A 223 -7.77 -10.45 3.92
N ILE A 224 -6.60 -10.13 3.32
CA ILE A 224 -5.31 -10.45 3.93
C ILE A 224 -5.14 -9.66 5.23
N ARG A 225 -5.35 -8.33 5.20
CA ARG A 225 -5.10 -7.46 6.35
C ARG A 225 -6.09 -7.65 7.48
N SER A 226 -7.38 -7.61 7.18
CA SER A 226 -8.42 -7.55 8.22
C SER A 226 -8.79 -8.92 8.78
N GLU A 227 -8.52 -10.01 8.05
CA GLU A 227 -8.96 -11.35 8.45
C GLU A 227 -7.80 -12.33 8.59
N LEU A 228 -6.96 -12.50 7.54
CA LEU A 228 -5.89 -13.48 7.54
C LEU A 228 -4.82 -13.18 8.60
N ILE A 229 -4.30 -11.96 8.63
CA ILE A 229 -3.21 -11.59 9.56
C ILE A 229 -3.67 -11.69 11.01
N PRO A 230 -4.81 -11.11 11.44
CA PRO A 230 -5.31 -11.30 12.80
C PRO A 230 -5.59 -12.76 13.16
N TYR A 231 -6.06 -13.56 12.19
CA TYR A 231 -6.23 -15.00 12.37
C TYR A 231 -4.89 -15.70 12.69
N LEU A 232 -3.85 -15.48 11.87
CA LEU A 232 -2.51 -16.05 12.08
C LEU A 232 -1.91 -15.63 13.42
N VAL A 233 -2.03 -14.35 13.76
CA VAL A 233 -1.53 -13.80 15.03
C VAL A 233 -2.21 -14.47 16.23
N ARG A 234 -3.51 -14.66 16.19
CA ARG A 234 -4.26 -15.35 17.27
C ARG A 234 -3.91 -16.84 17.38
N LYS A 235 -3.65 -17.49 16.23
CA LYS A 235 -3.32 -18.93 16.19
C LYS A 235 -1.94 -19.26 16.72
N GLN A 236 -0.96 -18.35 16.66
CA GLN A 236 0.40 -18.57 17.19
C GLN A 236 0.42 -19.16 18.64
N PHE A 237 -0.60 -18.83 19.44
CA PHE A 237 -0.66 -19.17 20.87
C PHE A 237 -1.80 -20.11 21.22
N SER A 238 -2.44 -20.71 20.22
CA SER A 238 -3.47 -21.72 20.45
C SER A 238 -2.79 -23.08 20.61
N SER A 239 -3.00 -23.76 21.74
CA SER A 239 -2.52 -25.13 21.93
C SER A 239 -3.46 -26.09 21.22
N THR A 240 -2.91 -27.07 20.51
CA THR A 240 -3.64 -28.22 19.95
C THR A 240 -4.17 -29.18 21.04
N SER A 241 -3.90 -28.89 22.32
CA SER A 241 -4.16 -29.79 23.45
C SER A 241 -5.58 -29.75 24.03
N SER A 242 -6.52 -29.01 23.47
CA SER A 242 -7.90 -28.99 23.97
C SER A 242 -8.81 -30.10 23.41
N GLN A 243 -8.25 -31.25 22.97
CA GLN A 243 -9.04 -32.36 22.40
C GLN A 243 -8.77 -33.72 23.01
N GLN A 244 -8.29 -33.78 24.26
CA GLN A 244 -8.33 -35.03 25.01
C GLN A 244 -9.21 -34.83 26.26
N GLY A 245 -10.47 -35.27 26.16
CA GLY A 245 -11.34 -35.46 27.31
C GLY A 245 -12.67 -34.73 27.24
N GLN A 246 -13.53 -35.14 26.30
CA GLN A 246 -15.00 -35.13 26.49
C GLN A 246 -15.63 -36.12 25.49
N GLU A 247 -16.52 -36.95 25.99
CA GLU A 247 -17.20 -38.03 25.28
C GLU A 247 -18.01 -37.53 24.08
N GLU A 248 -17.85 -38.23 22.96
CA GLU A 248 -18.45 -37.90 21.67
C GLU A 248 -19.97 -38.17 21.67
N LYS A 249 -20.78 -37.14 21.42
CA LYS A 249 -22.17 -37.26 20.99
C LYS A 249 -22.27 -37.02 19.47
N GLU A 250 -23.19 -37.74 18.81
CA GLU A 250 -23.35 -37.81 17.34
C GLU A 250 -23.55 -36.48 16.58
N GLU A 251 -23.70 -35.33 17.26
CA GLU A 251 -23.70 -34.00 16.62
C GLU A 251 -22.31 -33.52 16.18
N ASP A 252 -21.23 -34.23 16.51
CA ASP A 252 -19.86 -33.84 16.26
C ASP A 252 -19.30 -34.24 14.88
N LEU A 253 -20.03 -35.02 14.07
CA LEU A 253 -19.58 -35.39 12.73
C LEU A 253 -19.49 -34.23 11.76
N LYS A 254 -20.45 -33.29 11.81
CA LYS A 254 -20.41 -32.02 11.05
C LYS A 254 -19.32 -31.03 11.54
N LYS A 255 -18.97 -31.10 12.82
CA LYS A 255 -17.85 -30.35 13.38
C LYS A 255 -16.47 -30.95 13.06
N LYS A 256 -16.40 -32.27 12.75
CA LYS A 256 -15.14 -32.92 12.32
C LYS A 256 -14.70 -32.48 10.92
N GLU A 257 -15.62 -32.25 9.98
CA GLU A 257 -15.28 -31.69 8.66
C GLU A 257 -14.75 -30.23 8.74
N LEU A 258 -15.24 -29.42 9.70
CA LEU A 258 -14.69 -28.09 9.95
C LEU A 258 -13.32 -28.09 10.67
N LYS A 259 -12.91 -29.20 11.26
CA LYS A 259 -11.61 -29.34 11.98
C LYS A 259 -10.41 -29.54 11.06
N SER A 260 -10.63 -29.95 9.79
CA SER A 260 -9.58 -30.13 8.79
C SER A 260 -9.00 -28.80 8.27
N LEU A 261 -9.66 -27.68 8.52
CA LEU A 261 -9.35 -26.34 8.00
C LEU A 261 -8.48 -25.48 8.94
N ASP A 262 -7.74 -26.08 9.87
CA ASP A 262 -6.83 -25.31 10.73
C ASP A 262 -5.44 -25.19 10.06
N ILE A 263 -4.83 -24.00 10.15
CA ILE A 263 -3.49 -23.70 9.60
C ILE A 263 -2.42 -24.73 10.04
N TYR A 264 -2.58 -25.34 11.19
CA TYR A 264 -1.63 -26.33 11.71
C TYR A 264 -1.57 -27.62 10.88
N SER A 265 -2.62 -28.01 10.16
CA SER A 265 -2.59 -29.16 9.25
C SER A 265 -1.64 -28.89 8.07
N PHE A 266 -1.65 -27.69 7.52
CA PHE A 266 -0.79 -27.27 6.41
C PHE A 266 0.68 -27.10 6.81
N ILE A 267 0.95 -26.69 8.05
CA ILE A 267 2.33 -26.59 8.55
C ILE A 267 3.01 -27.95 8.62
N LYS A 268 2.28 -29.03 8.98
CA LYS A 268 2.82 -30.38 9.07
C LYS A 268 3.18 -30.98 7.73
N GLU A 269 2.42 -30.67 6.68
CA GLU A 269 2.67 -31.19 5.32
C GLU A 269 3.89 -30.54 4.64
N GLY A 270 4.20 -29.28 4.95
CA GLY A 270 5.34 -28.54 4.38
C GLY A 270 6.71 -28.97 4.93
N ASN A 271 6.78 -29.67 6.07
CA ASN A 271 8.03 -29.99 6.78
C ASN A 271 8.54 -31.42 6.53
N THR A 272 8.22 -32.07 5.43
CA THR A 272 8.69 -33.43 5.09
C THR A 272 10.12 -33.50 4.53
N LEU A 273 10.96 -32.50 4.70
CA LEU A 273 12.40 -32.63 4.44
C LEU A 273 13.09 -33.24 5.66
N PRO A 274 13.79 -34.38 5.52
CA PRO A 274 14.56 -34.99 6.59
C PRO A 274 15.77 -34.12 6.88
N PHE A 275 15.76 -33.42 8.02
CA PHE A 275 16.78 -32.44 8.28
C PHE A 275 17.69 -32.69 9.40
N ALA A 276 18.86 -32.37 9.24
CA ALA A 276 19.99 -32.52 10.13
C ALA A 276 19.92 -31.62 11.39
N PRO A 277 20.15 -32.17 12.58
CA PRO A 277 19.89 -31.45 13.84
C PRO A 277 21.09 -30.71 14.42
N TYR A 278 22.05 -30.24 13.63
CA TYR A 278 23.37 -29.89 14.19
C TYR A 278 23.68 -28.42 14.48
N ASP A 279 22.97 -27.40 13.94
CA ASP A 279 23.46 -26.03 14.04
C ASP A 279 22.79 -25.07 15.04
N THR A 280 21.87 -25.54 15.86
CA THR A 280 21.18 -24.66 16.83
C THR A 280 21.54 -24.91 18.31
N CYS A 281 22.49 -25.79 18.59
CA CYS A 281 22.72 -26.28 19.97
C CYS A 281 23.46 -25.34 20.92
N TRP A 282 24.12 -24.28 20.47
CA TRP A 282 25.03 -23.52 21.35
C TRP A 282 24.37 -22.45 22.23
N ASN A 283 23.11 -22.10 22.02
CA ASN A 283 22.40 -21.08 22.82
C ASN A 283 21.15 -21.58 23.56
N ALA A 284 20.97 -22.89 23.67
CA ALA A 284 19.75 -23.53 24.20
C ALA A 284 19.79 -23.92 25.67
N CYS A 285 20.54 -23.20 26.51
CA CYS A 285 20.65 -23.54 27.95
C CYS A 285 19.58 -22.89 28.84
N ARG A 286 18.31 -22.76 28.38
CA ARG A 286 17.18 -22.50 29.26
C ARG A 286 15.98 -23.36 28.86
N GLY A 287 15.42 -24.05 29.83
CA GLY A 287 14.50 -25.20 29.76
C GLY A 287 13.19 -25.08 28.98
N ASP A 288 12.85 -23.90 28.42
CA ASP A 288 11.56 -23.68 27.75
C ASP A 288 11.60 -23.87 26.21
N ARG A 289 12.77 -24.22 25.67
CA ARG A 289 12.95 -24.34 24.19
C ARG A 289 12.61 -25.71 23.63
N TRP A 290 12.55 -26.77 24.43
CA TRP A 290 12.28 -28.09 23.90
C TRP A 290 10.82 -28.31 23.51
N GLU A 291 9.89 -27.62 24.15
CA GLU A 291 8.47 -27.68 23.77
C GLU A 291 8.16 -26.88 22.48
N ASP A 292 8.91 -25.80 22.21
CA ASP A 292 8.74 -24.98 20.98
C ASP A 292 9.34 -25.65 19.75
N LEU A 293 10.36 -26.50 19.89
CA LEU A 293 10.99 -27.22 18.76
C LEU A 293 10.19 -28.42 18.29
N SER A 294 9.32 -28.98 19.14
CA SER A 294 8.52 -30.16 18.81
C SER A 294 7.14 -29.84 18.18
N ARG A 295 6.75 -28.59 18.13
CA ARG A 295 5.45 -28.14 17.58
C ARG A 295 5.63 -27.18 16.43
N SER A 296 5.16 -27.57 15.26
CA SER A 296 4.97 -26.66 14.13
C SER A 296 4.00 -25.56 14.54
N GLN A 297 4.51 -24.37 14.83
CA GLN A 297 3.70 -23.22 15.24
C GLN A 297 3.77 -22.12 14.18
N ALA A 298 2.63 -21.48 13.91
CA ALA A 298 2.63 -20.24 13.13
C ALA A 298 3.46 -19.18 13.87
N ARG A 299 4.25 -18.41 13.12
CA ARG A 299 5.13 -17.36 13.64
C ARG A 299 4.95 -16.09 12.82
N CYS A 300 4.50 -15.02 13.48
CA CYS A 300 4.27 -13.73 12.83
C CYS A 300 5.28 -12.71 13.33
N TYR A 301 5.91 -12.02 12.39
CA TYR A 301 6.92 -10.99 12.66
C TYR A 301 6.58 -9.68 11.99
N VAL A 302 7.10 -8.59 12.52
CA VAL A 302 6.91 -7.24 12.00
C VAL A 302 8.24 -6.51 11.93
N HIS A 303 8.52 -5.91 10.79
CA HIS A 303 9.57 -4.92 10.65
C HIS A 303 8.95 -3.53 10.76
N ILE A 304 9.35 -2.77 11.78
CA ILE A 304 8.86 -1.40 12.02
C ILE A 304 9.89 -0.44 11.47
N MET A 305 9.56 0.19 10.35
CA MET A 305 10.42 1.20 9.73
C MET A 305 10.44 2.46 10.60
N LYS A 306 11.64 2.90 10.99
CA LYS A 306 11.85 4.05 11.86
C LYS A 306 12.16 5.33 11.09
N GLU A 307 12.92 5.21 10.04
CA GLU A 307 13.45 6.30 9.19
C GLU A 307 13.17 5.98 7.73
N GLY A 308 13.19 6.99 6.88
CA GLY A 308 12.93 6.84 5.45
C GLY A 308 11.46 7.08 5.06
N LEU A 309 11.18 6.91 3.77
CA LEU A 309 9.85 7.07 3.21
C LEU A 309 9.13 5.74 3.11
N CYS A 310 7.99 5.66 3.74
CA CYS A 310 7.06 4.56 3.55
C CYS A 310 5.64 5.13 3.66
N CYS A 311 4.93 5.23 2.57
CA CYS A 311 3.55 5.70 2.57
C CYS A 311 2.68 4.85 1.64
N ARG A 312 1.40 4.77 1.98
CA ARG A 312 0.37 4.20 1.15
C ARG A 312 -0.55 5.30 0.67
N VAL A 313 -0.75 5.35 -0.63
CA VAL A 313 -1.66 6.31 -1.26
C VAL A 313 -3.08 5.76 -1.18
N SER A 314 -3.71 5.87 0.00
CA SER A 314 -5.06 5.34 0.25
C SER A 314 -6.13 6.42 0.40
N THR A 315 -5.75 7.69 0.60
CA THR A 315 -6.65 8.84 0.72
C THR A 315 -6.12 10.02 -0.08
N LEU A 316 -6.98 10.99 -0.40
CA LEU A 316 -6.59 12.20 -1.11
C LEU A 316 -5.47 12.97 -0.38
N GLY A 317 -5.52 13.06 0.93
CA GLY A 317 -4.45 13.69 1.73
C GLY A 317 -3.11 12.99 1.59
N LEU A 318 -3.09 11.66 1.65
CA LEU A 318 -1.87 10.86 1.45
C LEU A 318 -1.37 10.93 0.00
N TYR A 319 -2.27 11.07 -0.98
CA TYR A 319 -1.91 11.27 -2.38
C TYR A 319 -1.17 12.61 -2.59
N ILE A 320 -1.66 13.67 -2.00
CA ILE A 320 -1.03 14.99 -2.05
C ILE A 320 0.33 14.96 -1.37
N GLU A 321 0.38 14.36 -0.17
CA GLU A 321 1.63 14.26 0.60
C GLU A 321 2.68 13.42 -0.15
N ALA A 322 2.29 12.29 -0.74
CA ALA A 322 3.17 11.49 -1.58
C ALA A 322 3.77 12.30 -2.73
N ASN A 323 2.96 13.08 -3.45
CA ASN A 323 3.44 13.94 -4.53
C ASN A 323 4.39 15.05 -4.06
N ARG A 324 4.28 15.53 -2.82
CA ARG A 324 5.22 16.50 -2.23
C ARG A 324 6.56 15.87 -1.87
N GLN A 325 6.54 14.60 -1.45
CA GLN A 325 7.75 13.89 -1.02
C GLN A 325 8.51 13.27 -2.21
N VAL A 326 7.80 12.85 -3.25
CA VAL A 326 8.37 12.16 -4.41
C VAL A 326 9.47 12.96 -5.13
N PRO A 327 9.40 14.28 -5.35
CA PRO A 327 10.52 15.02 -5.95
C PRO A 327 11.87 14.86 -5.22
N LYS A 328 11.84 14.59 -3.91
CA LYS A 328 13.04 14.30 -3.12
C LYS A 328 13.49 12.83 -3.25
N LEU A 329 12.54 11.93 -3.46
CA LEU A 329 12.78 10.50 -3.57
C LEU A 329 13.19 10.07 -4.99
N LEU A 330 12.63 10.71 -6.02
CA LEU A 330 12.86 10.33 -7.42
C LEU A 330 14.35 10.28 -7.81
N PRO A 331 15.19 11.23 -7.43
CA PRO A 331 16.63 11.15 -7.71
C PRO A 331 17.33 9.94 -7.08
N LEU A 332 16.79 9.40 -5.99
CA LEU A 332 17.30 8.19 -5.35
C LEU A 332 16.82 6.92 -6.05
N LEU A 333 15.58 6.94 -6.57
CA LEU A 333 14.99 5.81 -7.28
C LEU A 333 15.45 5.73 -8.74
N CYS A 334 15.58 6.87 -9.40
CA CYS A 334 15.98 7.01 -10.80
C CYS A 334 16.99 8.15 -10.96
N PRO A 335 18.28 7.92 -10.68
CA PRO A 335 19.32 8.94 -10.78
C PRO A 335 19.50 9.51 -12.20
N GLU A 336 19.05 8.76 -13.22
CA GLU A 336 19.17 9.13 -14.62
C GLU A 336 18.07 10.11 -15.07
N GLU A 337 16.99 10.25 -14.29
CA GLU A 337 15.88 11.14 -14.63
C GLU A 337 16.01 12.49 -13.92
N SER A 338 15.89 13.58 -14.70
CA SER A 338 15.85 14.93 -14.14
C SER A 338 14.44 15.30 -13.67
N LEU A 339 14.34 16.10 -12.59
CA LEU A 339 13.05 16.58 -12.09
C LEU A 339 12.28 17.42 -13.11
N VAL A 340 13.01 18.08 -14.00
CA VAL A 340 12.44 18.79 -15.14
C VAL A 340 12.78 17.99 -16.39
N HIS A 341 11.76 17.51 -17.08
CA HIS A 341 11.94 16.70 -18.29
C HIS A 341 12.66 17.49 -19.40
N LEU A 342 13.53 16.83 -20.15
CA LEU A 342 14.36 17.48 -21.20
C LEU A 342 13.53 18.12 -22.31
N SER A 343 12.35 17.58 -22.64
CA SER A 343 11.45 18.12 -23.65
C SER A 343 10.60 19.29 -23.15
N ALA A 344 10.63 19.61 -21.83
CA ALA A 344 9.86 20.72 -21.29
C ALA A 344 10.43 22.08 -21.77
N GLN A 345 9.56 22.93 -22.27
CA GLN A 345 9.89 24.26 -22.77
C GLN A 345 9.61 25.32 -21.70
N ILE A 346 10.66 25.77 -21.03
CA ILE A 346 10.54 26.73 -19.93
C ILE A 346 11.32 27.99 -20.29
N VAL A 347 10.59 29.10 -20.47
CA VAL A 347 11.21 30.38 -20.84
C VAL A 347 11.99 30.98 -19.68
N SER A 348 11.41 30.98 -18.47
CA SER A 348 11.99 31.62 -17.27
C SER A 348 12.41 30.57 -16.23
N LYS A 349 13.45 29.79 -16.50
CA LYS A 349 13.93 28.70 -15.62
C LYS A 349 14.23 29.11 -14.17
N HIS A 350 14.67 30.36 -13.94
CA HIS A 350 15.01 30.87 -12.62
C HIS A 350 13.79 31.07 -11.70
N LEU A 351 12.57 31.05 -12.22
CA LEU A 351 11.33 31.18 -11.46
C LEU A 351 10.73 29.82 -11.09
N VAL A 352 11.33 28.72 -11.53
CA VAL A 352 10.95 27.36 -11.15
C VAL A 352 11.77 26.92 -9.94
N GLY A 353 11.09 26.54 -8.87
CA GLY A 353 11.72 26.08 -7.63
C GLY A 353 12.42 24.72 -7.81
N VAL A 354 13.43 24.47 -6.98
CA VAL A 354 14.22 23.22 -7.00
C VAL A 354 13.42 21.99 -6.60
N ASP A 355 12.31 22.17 -5.89
CA ASP A 355 11.41 21.09 -5.44
C ASP A 355 10.25 20.83 -6.40
N CYS A 356 10.34 21.36 -7.64
CA CYS A 356 9.31 21.20 -8.64
C CYS A 356 9.63 20.05 -9.57
N LEU A 357 8.58 19.32 -9.97
CA LEU A 357 8.66 18.28 -10.98
C LEU A 357 7.83 18.73 -12.19
N ILE A 358 8.43 18.70 -13.38
CA ILE A 358 7.78 19.11 -14.63
C ILE A 358 7.88 17.98 -15.63
N GLY A 359 6.72 17.54 -16.11
CA GLY A 359 6.58 16.42 -17.03
C GLY A 359 6.96 16.75 -18.48
N GLN A 360 6.89 15.72 -19.30
CA GLN A 360 7.23 15.74 -20.71
C GLN A 360 6.35 16.74 -21.49
N ASP A 361 6.93 17.42 -22.50
CA ASP A 361 6.25 18.29 -23.45
C ASP A 361 5.42 19.43 -22.81
N THR A 362 5.73 19.78 -21.56
CA THR A 362 5.07 20.87 -20.86
C THR A 362 5.68 22.22 -21.24
N GLN A 363 4.82 23.19 -21.51
CA GLN A 363 5.20 24.55 -21.91
C GLN A 363 4.92 25.51 -20.75
N VAL A 364 5.92 26.33 -20.39
CA VAL A 364 5.80 27.34 -19.32
C VAL A 364 6.16 28.71 -19.90
N GLY A 365 5.19 29.63 -19.86
CA GLY A 365 5.30 30.98 -20.36
C GLY A 365 6.22 31.90 -19.56
N GLU A 366 6.33 33.15 -20.03
CA GLU A 366 7.22 34.13 -19.42
C GLU A 366 6.73 34.61 -18.06
N LYS A 367 7.68 34.89 -17.16
CA LYS A 367 7.42 35.48 -15.84
C LYS A 367 6.48 34.61 -14.94
N SER A 368 6.37 33.30 -15.25
CA SER A 368 5.54 32.39 -14.49
C SER A 368 6.37 31.74 -13.38
N SER A 369 5.86 31.78 -12.15
CA SER A 369 6.52 31.28 -10.94
C SER A 369 5.90 29.97 -10.48
N ILE A 370 6.71 28.91 -10.39
CA ILE A 370 6.28 27.56 -9.95
C ILE A 370 7.09 27.18 -8.72
N LYS A 371 6.42 26.85 -7.62
CA LYS A 371 7.07 26.45 -6.37
C LYS A 371 6.35 25.28 -5.73
N HIS A 372 7.13 24.34 -5.18
CA HIS A 372 6.63 23.16 -4.43
C HIS A 372 5.49 22.43 -5.16
N SER A 373 5.60 22.29 -6.49
CA SER A 373 4.50 21.82 -7.33
C SER A 373 4.96 20.69 -8.26
N VAL A 374 4.03 19.79 -8.54
CA VAL A 374 4.20 18.71 -9.52
C VAL A 374 3.31 19.04 -10.71
N ILE A 375 3.88 19.07 -11.89
CA ILE A 375 3.19 19.36 -13.14
C ILE A 375 3.35 18.16 -14.07
N GLY A 376 2.23 17.66 -14.56
CA GLY A 376 2.16 16.53 -15.45
C GLY A 376 2.72 16.79 -16.85
N SER A 377 2.51 15.83 -17.73
CA SER A 377 2.95 15.91 -19.11
C SER A 377 1.97 16.71 -19.98
N SER A 378 2.47 17.30 -21.08
CA SER A 378 1.67 18.03 -22.06
C SER A 378 0.82 19.16 -21.47
N CYS A 379 1.28 19.77 -20.38
CA CYS A 379 0.61 20.93 -19.79
C CYS A 379 1.01 22.22 -20.47
N THR A 380 0.07 23.17 -20.55
CA THR A 380 0.33 24.51 -21.09
C THR A 380 0.09 25.56 -20.01
N ILE A 381 1.14 26.26 -19.61
CA ILE A 381 1.09 27.31 -18.59
C ILE A 381 1.40 28.62 -19.27
N GLY A 382 0.44 29.56 -19.26
CA GLY A 382 0.56 30.89 -19.85
C GLY A 382 1.54 31.79 -19.11
N ASP A 383 1.57 33.05 -19.53
CA ASP A 383 2.47 34.07 -18.96
C ASP A 383 1.95 34.58 -17.62
N ARG A 384 2.86 35.00 -16.77
CA ARG A 384 2.56 35.63 -15.45
C ARG A 384 1.66 34.76 -14.55
N VAL A 385 1.75 33.44 -14.66
CA VAL A 385 1.03 32.49 -13.83
C VAL A 385 1.83 32.23 -12.55
N THR A 386 1.12 32.18 -11.43
CA THR A 386 1.71 31.77 -10.14
C THR A 386 1.12 30.45 -9.70
N ILE A 387 1.98 29.42 -9.53
CA ILE A 387 1.60 28.10 -9.06
C ILE A 387 2.41 27.78 -7.81
N ASN A 388 1.72 27.52 -6.72
CA ASN A 388 2.37 27.22 -5.45
C ASN A 388 1.67 26.05 -4.74
N ASN A 389 2.46 25.05 -4.35
CA ASN A 389 1.98 23.88 -3.62
C ASN A 389 0.81 23.17 -4.32
N CYS A 390 0.92 22.99 -5.64
CA CYS A 390 -0.13 22.43 -6.49
C CYS A 390 0.30 21.12 -7.15
N LEU A 391 -0.70 20.33 -7.46
CA LEU A 391 -0.56 19.13 -8.28
C LEU A 391 -1.40 19.31 -9.54
N LEU A 392 -0.76 19.40 -10.69
CA LEU A 392 -1.38 19.42 -12.00
C LEU A 392 -1.13 18.07 -12.67
N MET A 393 -2.19 17.39 -13.09
CA MET A 393 -2.08 16.16 -13.86
C MET A 393 -1.81 16.48 -15.34
N ASN A 394 -1.98 15.49 -16.22
CA ASN A 394 -1.62 15.66 -17.65
C ASN A 394 -2.60 16.54 -18.42
N SER A 395 -2.07 17.20 -19.46
CA SER A 395 -2.85 18.01 -20.42
C SER A 395 -3.68 19.13 -19.77
N VAL A 396 -3.20 19.69 -18.68
CA VAL A 396 -3.84 20.83 -18.02
C VAL A 396 -3.42 22.12 -18.70
N THR A 397 -4.39 23.00 -18.98
CA THR A 397 -4.16 24.32 -19.55
C THR A 397 -4.44 25.41 -18.52
N VAL A 398 -3.46 26.25 -18.24
CA VAL A 398 -3.59 27.41 -17.36
C VAL A 398 -3.29 28.66 -18.16
N GLU A 399 -4.27 29.52 -18.36
CA GLU A 399 -4.11 30.74 -19.11
C GLU A 399 -3.45 31.86 -18.28
N GLU A 400 -3.05 32.94 -18.99
CA GLU A 400 -2.23 34.01 -18.43
C GLU A 400 -2.82 34.72 -17.20
N GLY A 401 -1.92 35.11 -16.27
CA GLY A 401 -2.27 35.92 -15.09
C GLY A 401 -3.02 35.18 -13.99
N SER A 402 -3.14 33.88 -14.09
CA SER A 402 -3.82 33.06 -13.07
C SER A 402 -2.96 32.80 -11.85
N ASN A 403 -3.59 32.73 -10.67
CA ASN A 403 -2.96 32.44 -9.38
C ASN A 403 -3.56 31.16 -8.79
N ILE A 404 -2.74 30.11 -8.60
CA ILE A 404 -3.17 28.81 -8.15
C ILE A 404 -2.36 28.40 -6.93
N GLN A 405 -3.04 28.07 -5.84
CA GLN A 405 -2.39 27.73 -4.57
C GLN A 405 -3.07 26.53 -3.90
N GLY A 406 -2.29 25.52 -3.50
CA GLY A 406 -2.78 24.39 -2.72
C GLY A 406 -3.80 23.51 -3.45
N CYS A 407 -3.82 23.52 -4.79
CA CYS A 407 -4.84 22.87 -5.60
C CYS A 407 -4.39 21.53 -6.17
N VAL A 408 -5.37 20.64 -6.37
CA VAL A 408 -5.22 19.43 -7.18
C VAL A 408 -6.07 19.60 -8.43
N ILE A 409 -5.44 19.51 -9.60
CA ILE A 409 -6.06 19.73 -10.90
C ILE A 409 -5.89 18.45 -11.72
N CYS A 410 -7.02 17.81 -12.04
CA CYS A 410 -7.04 16.56 -12.81
C CYS A 410 -6.79 16.80 -14.30
N ASN A 411 -6.69 15.69 -15.05
CA ASN A 411 -6.38 15.73 -16.48
C ASN A 411 -7.35 16.61 -17.28
N ASN A 412 -6.83 17.19 -18.36
CA ASN A 412 -7.60 17.96 -19.34
C ASN A 412 -8.40 19.16 -18.77
N ALA A 413 -8.10 19.59 -17.55
CA ALA A 413 -8.74 20.77 -16.97
C ALA A 413 -8.21 22.06 -17.62
N VAL A 414 -9.10 23.05 -17.77
CA VAL A 414 -8.78 24.35 -18.35
C VAL A 414 -9.07 25.45 -17.34
N ILE A 415 -8.07 26.26 -17.05
CA ILE A 415 -8.18 27.44 -16.18
C ILE A 415 -8.00 28.67 -17.03
N GLU A 416 -9.08 29.44 -17.18
CA GLU A 416 -9.08 30.65 -17.99
C GLU A 416 -8.36 31.83 -17.31
N LYS A 417 -8.15 32.91 -18.07
CA LYS A 417 -7.32 34.05 -17.69
C LYS A 417 -7.70 34.72 -16.38
N GLY A 418 -6.67 34.97 -15.55
CA GLY A 418 -6.82 35.74 -14.33
C GLY A 418 -7.61 35.07 -13.21
N ALA A 419 -7.80 33.77 -13.25
CA ALA A 419 -8.45 33.01 -12.17
C ALA A 419 -7.59 32.98 -10.91
N ASP A 420 -8.20 33.14 -9.73
CA ASP A 420 -7.58 33.03 -8.40
C ASP A 420 -8.19 31.82 -7.66
N ILE A 421 -7.44 30.74 -7.57
CA ILE A 421 -7.92 29.43 -7.09
C ILE A 421 -7.08 28.98 -5.90
N LYS A 422 -7.72 28.69 -4.78
CA LYS A 422 -7.03 28.28 -3.55
C LYS A 422 -7.66 27.03 -2.93
N ASP A 423 -6.81 26.07 -2.58
CA ASP A 423 -7.20 24.86 -1.86
C ASP A 423 -8.41 24.11 -2.50
N CYS A 424 -8.44 24.06 -3.83
CA CYS A 424 -9.53 23.43 -4.59
C CYS A 424 -9.09 22.12 -5.23
N LEU A 425 -10.06 21.20 -5.40
CA LEU A 425 -9.94 20.02 -6.24
C LEU A 425 -10.73 20.28 -7.54
N ILE A 426 -10.05 20.20 -8.67
CA ILE A 426 -10.68 20.40 -10.00
C ILE A 426 -10.65 19.06 -10.72
N GLY A 427 -11.83 18.52 -11.01
CA GLY A 427 -12.02 17.25 -11.68
C GLY A 427 -11.55 17.19 -13.12
N ASN A 428 -11.59 16.01 -13.71
CA ASN A 428 -11.17 15.75 -15.07
C ASN A 428 -12.02 16.55 -16.07
N GLY A 429 -11.35 17.23 -17.03
CA GLY A 429 -11.99 17.97 -18.10
C GLY A 429 -12.78 19.22 -17.67
N GLN A 430 -12.66 19.65 -16.40
CA GLN A 430 -13.40 20.81 -15.90
C GLN A 430 -12.82 22.12 -16.42
N ARG A 431 -13.68 23.10 -16.62
CA ARG A 431 -13.33 24.43 -17.07
C ARG A 431 -13.66 25.47 -16.02
N ILE A 432 -12.68 26.28 -15.65
CA ILE A 432 -12.83 27.40 -14.72
C ILE A 432 -12.86 28.69 -15.53
N GLU A 433 -13.90 29.47 -15.33
CA GLU A 433 -14.14 30.71 -16.05
C GLU A 433 -13.08 31.79 -15.73
N ALA A 434 -12.92 32.73 -16.66
CA ALA A 434 -11.99 33.84 -16.53
C ALA A 434 -12.29 34.69 -15.28
N LYS A 435 -11.24 35.09 -14.56
CA LYS A 435 -11.31 35.91 -13.33
C LYS A 435 -12.14 35.27 -12.19
N ALA A 436 -12.47 34.00 -12.29
CA ALA A 436 -13.16 33.30 -11.21
C ALA A 436 -12.30 33.25 -9.93
N LYS A 437 -12.95 33.43 -8.78
CA LYS A 437 -12.32 33.24 -7.47
C LYS A 437 -12.96 32.03 -6.81
N ARG A 438 -12.17 31.00 -6.53
CA ARG A 438 -12.61 29.77 -5.89
C ARG A 438 -11.72 29.45 -4.71
N VAL A 439 -12.33 29.08 -3.60
CA VAL A 439 -11.59 28.75 -2.39
C VAL A 439 -12.22 27.56 -1.68
N ASN A 440 -11.43 26.51 -1.46
CA ASN A 440 -11.83 25.30 -0.72
C ASN A 440 -13.07 24.60 -1.31
N GLU A 441 -13.10 24.47 -2.63
CA GLU A 441 -14.19 23.84 -3.36
C GLU A 441 -13.73 22.57 -4.07
N VAL A 442 -14.65 21.61 -4.23
CA VAL A 442 -14.49 20.45 -5.10
C VAL A 442 -15.36 20.68 -6.33
N ILE A 443 -14.72 20.81 -7.50
CA ILE A 443 -15.38 21.11 -8.80
C ILE A 443 -15.28 19.85 -9.64
N VAL A 444 -16.33 19.07 -9.69
CA VAL A 444 -16.46 17.82 -10.46
C VAL A 444 -17.69 17.90 -11.37
N GLY A 445 -17.75 17.10 -12.43
CA GLY A 445 -18.90 17.04 -13.32
C GLY A 445 -20.16 16.51 -12.63
N ASN A 446 -21.34 16.91 -13.13
CA ASN A 446 -22.62 16.49 -12.56
C ASN A 446 -22.83 14.97 -12.54
N ASP A 447 -22.20 14.22 -13.43
CA ASP A 447 -22.28 12.77 -13.49
C ASP A 447 -21.58 12.08 -12.29
N GLN A 448 -20.69 12.79 -11.60
CA GLN A 448 -19.97 12.30 -10.42
C GLN A 448 -20.65 12.63 -9.09
N LEU A 449 -21.62 13.54 -9.09
CA LEU A 449 -22.36 13.95 -7.88
C LEU A 449 -23.48 12.97 -7.50
N MET A 450 -23.79 11.99 -8.35
CA MET A 450 -24.88 11.04 -8.12
C MET A 450 -24.46 9.76 -7.38
N GLU A 451 -23.19 9.56 -7.08
CA GLU A 451 -22.65 8.37 -6.39
C GLU A 451 -22.27 8.62 -4.90
N ILE A 452 -22.79 9.69 -4.29
CA ILE A 452 -22.50 9.99 -2.88
C ILE A 452 -23.74 9.67 -2.02
#